data_429f7ba807153bd86716de3834786345
#
_entry.id   429f7ba807153bd86716de3834786345
#
_cell.length_a   1.000
_cell.length_b   1.000
_cell.length_c   1.000
_cell.angle_alpha   90.00
_cell.angle_beta   90.00
_cell.angle_gamma   90.00
#
_symmetry.space_group_name_H-M   'P 1'
#
loop_
_entity.id
_entity.type
_entity.pdbx_description
1 polymer ?
#
loop_
_entity_poly.entity_id
_entity_poly.type
_entity_poly.pdbx_seq_one_letter_code
_entity_poly.pdbx_strand_id
1 'polypeptide(L)'
;MLRFSANLSMLFGEYDFLARFEKAAQCGFRGVEFMFPYDYDIEELKHVLASNKLEHTLHNLPAGDWAAGERGIACIPGREEEFRDGVAAAIRYARALGNKKINCLVGKTPAGFSSEQIHATLVENLRYAANMLMKEDILLLIEPINHFDIPGFHLTGTRQALKLIDDVGCCNLKIQYDIYHMQRMEGELTNTMTQW
;
A
#
# COMPACT_ATOMS: atom_id res chain seq x y z
N MET A 1 -17.20 -6.19 16.29
CA MET A 1 -16.32 -7.39 16.20
C MET A 1 -15.17 -7.03 15.27
N LEU A 2 -13.91 -7.34 15.66
CA LEU A 2 -12.75 -7.13 14.80
C LEU A 2 -12.85 -8.03 13.55
N ARG A 3 -12.43 -7.49 12.41
CA ARG A 3 -12.32 -8.23 11.14
C ARG A 3 -10.83 -8.38 10.82
N PHE A 4 -10.41 -9.58 10.43
CA PHE A 4 -9.03 -9.89 10.11
C PHE A 4 -8.89 -10.23 8.63
N SER A 5 -7.77 -9.81 8.05
CA SER A 5 -7.32 -10.15 6.69
C SER A 5 -5.98 -10.87 6.77
N ALA A 6 -5.80 -11.93 5.99
CA ALA A 6 -4.52 -12.62 5.89
C ALA A 6 -3.67 -11.97 4.79
N ASN A 7 -2.44 -11.55 5.12
CA ASN A 7 -1.50 -11.09 4.12
C ASN A 7 -0.81 -12.27 3.43
N LEU A 8 -1.26 -12.60 2.21
CA LEU A 8 -0.76 -13.75 1.45
C LEU A 8 0.64 -13.57 0.88
N SER A 9 1.18 -12.35 0.91
CA SER A 9 2.59 -12.12 0.59
C SER A 9 3.53 -12.56 1.72
N MET A 10 3.00 -12.71 2.95
CA MET A 10 3.78 -13.04 4.16
C MET A 10 3.37 -14.37 4.79
N LEU A 11 2.10 -14.75 4.69
CA LEU A 11 1.56 -15.99 5.27
C LEU A 11 1.48 -17.10 4.23
N PHE A 12 1.62 -18.34 4.67
CA PHE A 12 1.53 -19.54 3.83
C PHE A 12 2.61 -19.61 2.75
N GLY A 13 3.80 -19.03 3.02
CA GLY A 13 4.91 -18.92 2.07
C GLY A 13 5.49 -20.26 1.58
N GLU A 14 5.15 -21.37 2.24
CA GLU A 14 5.48 -22.75 1.86
C GLU A 14 4.65 -23.26 0.66
N TYR A 15 3.60 -22.53 0.26
CA TYR A 15 2.73 -22.86 -0.87
C TYR A 15 2.91 -21.87 -2.01
N ASP A 16 2.62 -22.31 -3.24
CA ASP A 16 2.49 -21.40 -4.39
C ASP A 16 1.40 -20.36 -4.13
N PHE A 17 1.58 -19.15 -4.66
CA PHE A 17 0.77 -17.99 -4.30
C PHE A 17 -0.74 -18.25 -4.41
N LEU A 18 -1.20 -18.82 -5.52
CA LEU A 18 -2.65 -19.08 -5.70
C LEU A 18 -3.21 -20.14 -4.75
N ALA A 19 -2.38 -21.07 -4.27
CA ALA A 19 -2.78 -22.05 -3.28
C ALA A 19 -2.96 -21.45 -1.88
N ARG A 20 -2.32 -20.30 -1.59
CA ARG A 20 -2.43 -19.61 -0.29
C ARG A 20 -3.84 -19.13 0.02
N PHE A 21 -4.65 -18.86 -1.00
CA PHE A 21 -6.04 -18.45 -0.83
C PHE A 21 -6.87 -19.56 -0.17
N GLU A 22 -6.73 -20.79 -0.63
CA GLU A 22 -7.39 -21.94 -0.01
C GLU A 22 -6.92 -22.14 1.44
N LYS A 23 -5.62 -21.98 1.72
CA LYS A 23 -5.07 -22.11 3.07
C LYS A 23 -5.62 -21.04 4.01
N ALA A 24 -5.73 -19.82 3.56
CA ALA A 24 -6.34 -18.74 4.34
C ALA A 24 -7.82 -19.04 4.65
N ALA A 25 -8.59 -19.50 3.67
CA ALA A 25 -9.98 -19.91 3.88
C ALA A 25 -10.12 -21.07 4.85
N GLN A 26 -9.26 -22.10 4.75
CA GLN A 26 -9.21 -23.24 5.68
C GLN A 26 -8.90 -22.81 7.12
N CYS A 27 -8.08 -21.74 7.30
CA CYS A 27 -7.81 -21.14 8.60
C CYS A 27 -8.94 -20.22 9.11
N GLY A 28 -10.02 -20.05 8.36
CA GLY A 28 -11.20 -19.27 8.77
C GLY A 28 -11.13 -17.79 8.42
N PHE A 29 -10.12 -17.33 7.67
CA PHE A 29 -10.10 -15.98 7.15
C PHE A 29 -11.22 -15.76 6.14
N ARG A 30 -11.76 -14.55 6.12
CA ARG A 30 -12.73 -14.10 5.12
C ARG A 30 -12.18 -12.98 4.24
N GLY A 31 -11.15 -12.29 4.70
CA GLY A 31 -10.42 -11.28 3.96
C GLY A 31 -8.99 -11.72 3.72
N VAL A 32 -8.47 -11.36 2.55
CA VAL A 32 -7.06 -11.53 2.20
C VAL A 32 -6.53 -10.24 1.59
N GLU A 33 -5.24 -10.01 1.79
CA GLU A 33 -4.48 -8.96 1.14
C GLU A 33 -3.17 -9.52 0.59
N PHE A 34 -2.60 -8.85 -0.36
CA PHE A 34 -1.29 -9.19 -0.92
C PHE A 34 -0.67 -7.96 -1.56
N MET A 35 0.66 -7.89 -1.57
CA MET A 35 1.35 -6.67 -1.96
C MET A 35 1.13 -6.31 -3.42
N PHE A 36 1.38 -7.23 -4.35
CA PHE A 36 1.39 -6.93 -5.77
C PHE A 36 0.63 -8.00 -6.57
N PRO A 37 -0.54 -7.67 -7.15
CA PRO A 37 -1.31 -8.60 -7.98
C PRO A 37 -0.83 -8.67 -9.44
N TYR A 38 0.08 -7.81 -9.86
CA TYR A 38 0.31 -7.42 -11.26
C TYR A 38 0.91 -8.51 -12.15
N ASP A 39 1.54 -9.52 -11.55
CA ASP A 39 2.09 -10.69 -12.24
C ASP A 39 1.07 -11.81 -12.50
N TYR A 40 -0.17 -11.63 -12.01
CA TYR A 40 -1.25 -12.63 -12.11
C TYR A 40 -2.39 -12.14 -12.99
N ASP A 41 -3.00 -13.05 -13.72
CA ASP A 41 -4.19 -12.75 -14.50
C ASP A 41 -5.38 -12.36 -13.59
N ILE A 42 -6.10 -11.31 -13.98
CA ILE A 42 -7.24 -10.79 -13.20
C ILE A 42 -8.35 -11.83 -13.05
N GLU A 43 -8.67 -12.58 -14.09
CA GLU A 43 -9.74 -13.59 -14.02
C GLU A 43 -9.32 -14.79 -13.17
N GLU A 44 -8.05 -15.14 -13.16
CA GLU A 44 -7.49 -16.16 -12.26
C GLU A 44 -7.61 -15.73 -10.79
N LEU A 45 -7.23 -14.48 -10.46
CA LEU A 45 -7.40 -13.92 -9.12
C LEU A 45 -8.88 -13.85 -8.69
N LYS A 46 -9.77 -13.43 -9.59
CA LYS A 46 -11.22 -13.44 -9.34
C LYS A 46 -11.74 -14.85 -9.06
N HIS A 47 -11.30 -15.80 -9.87
CA HIS A 47 -11.72 -17.19 -9.72
C HIS A 47 -11.29 -17.75 -8.35
N VAL A 48 -10.03 -17.58 -7.95
CA VAL A 48 -9.53 -18.14 -6.69
C VAL A 48 -10.15 -17.44 -5.47
N LEU A 49 -10.41 -16.15 -5.51
CA LEU A 49 -11.14 -15.41 -4.47
C LEU A 49 -12.58 -15.95 -4.32
N ALA A 50 -13.31 -16.06 -5.44
CA ALA A 50 -14.70 -16.53 -5.45
C ALA A 50 -14.83 -18.00 -4.98
N SER A 51 -13.97 -18.89 -5.46
CA SER A 51 -13.97 -20.31 -5.11
C SER A 51 -13.73 -20.54 -3.62
N ASN A 52 -12.94 -19.66 -2.98
CA ASN A 52 -12.64 -19.72 -1.55
C ASN A 52 -13.52 -18.79 -0.69
N LYS A 53 -14.46 -18.07 -1.29
CA LYS A 53 -15.36 -17.11 -0.62
C LYS A 53 -14.59 -16.05 0.18
N LEU A 54 -13.49 -15.56 -0.39
CA LEU A 54 -12.61 -14.55 0.20
C LEU A 54 -12.87 -13.17 -0.41
N GLU A 55 -12.80 -12.14 0.41
CA GLU A 55 -12.79 -10.74 0.00
C GLU A 55 -11.34 -10.26 -0.15
N HIS A 56 -11.00 -9.61 -1.26
CA HIS A 56 -9.73 -8.90 -1.41
C HIS A 56 -9.82 -7.54 -0.72
N THR A 57 -8.96 -7.27 0.25
CA THR A 57 -9.09 -6.11 1.14
C THR A 57 -8.10 -5.00 0.88
N LEU A 58 -6.92 -5.31 0.33
CA LEU A 58 -5.82 -4.37 0.11
C LEU A 58 -4.79 -4.93 -0.87
N HIS A 59 -4.25 -4.06 -1.73
CA HIS A 59 -2.96 -4.26 -2.40
C HIS A 59 -2.22 -2.93 -2.53
N ASN A 60 -0.93 -2.98 -2.88
CA ASN A 60 -0.13 -1.78 -3.08
C ASN A 60 -0.17 -1.30 -4.53
N LEU A 61 0.07 0.00 -4.76
CA LEU A 61 0.50 0.50 -6.06
C LEU A 61 1.78 -0.23 -6.51
N PRO A 62 2.06 -0.35 -7.81
CA PRO A 62 3.35 -0.82 -8.28
C PRO A 62 4.50 -0.05 -7.62
N ALA A 63 5.48 -0.78 -7.11
CA ALA A 63 6.53 -0.21 -6.26
C ALA A 63 7.87 -0.01 -6.98
N GLY A 64 7.86 0.00 -8.32
CA GLY A 64 9.07 -0.01 -9.13
C GLY A 64 9.71 -1.39 -9.19
N ASP A 65 11.01 -1.46 -9.48
CA ASP A 65 11.76 -2.72 -9.53
C ASP A 65 12.04 -3.24 -8.11
N TRP A 66 11.13 -4.06 -7.61
CA TRP A 66 11.23 -4.67 -6.28
C TRP A 66 12.47 -5.56 -6.13
N ALA A 67 12.85 -6.27 -7.20
CA ALA A 67 14.00 -7.16 -7.21
C ALA A 67 15.31 -6.38 -7.13
N ALA A 68 15.39 -5.20 -7.77
CA ALA A 68 16.51 -4.27 -7.65
C ALA A 68 16.52 -3.49 -6.32
N GLY A 69 15.53 -3.71 -5.45
CA GLY A 69 15.49 -3.11 -4.11
C GLY A 69 14.71 -1.81 -4.03
N GLU A 70 13.93 -1.44 -5.04
CA GLU A 70 12.97 -0.35 -4.94
C GLU A 70 11.84 -0.71 -3.98
N ARG A 71 11.26 0.30 -3.33
CA ARG A 71 10.21 0.15 -2.32
C ARG A 71 9.13 1.22 -2.48
N GLY A 72 8.78 1.53 -3.73
CA GLY A 72 7.90 2.62 -4.11
C GLY A 72 8.64 3.69 -4.90
N ILE A 73 7.93 4.44 -5.73
CA ILE A 73 8.47 5.46 -6.63
C ILE A 73 7.79 6.82 -6.47
N ALA A 74 6.82 6.94 -5.56
CA ALA A 74 6.02 8.15 -5.42
C ALA A 74 6.84 9.39 -5.05
N CYS A 75 7.97 9.22 -4.35
CA CYS A 75 8.83 10.33 -3.94
C CYS A 75 10.00 10.60 -4.90
N ILE A 76 10.05 9.96 -6.09
CA ILE A 76 11.20 10.03 -6.99
C ILE A 76 10.90 11.03 -8.13
N PRO A 77 11.54 12.23 -8.16
CA PRO A 77 11.40 13.17 -9.26
C PRO A 77 11.83 12.55 -10.60
N GLY A 78 11.04 12.84 -11.65
CA GLY A 78 11.28 12.33 -13.00
C GLY A 78 10.63 10.99 -13.30
N ARG A 79 9.92 10.35 -12.32
CA ARG A 79 9.16 9.09 -12.53
C ARG A 79 7.64 9.29 -12.38
N GLU A 80 7.16 10.51 -12.56
CA GLU A 80 5.73 10.84 -12.37
C GLU A 80 4.83 10.13 -13.38
N GLU A 81 5.29 9.94 -14.62
CA GLU A 81 4.52 9.23 -15.65
C GLU A 81 4.37 7.74 -15.30
N GLU A 82 5.47 7.09 -14.95
CA GLU A 82 5.46 5.69 -14.48
C GLU A 82 4.55 5.50 -13.26
N PHE A 83 4.59 6.45 -12.31
CA PHE A 83 3.70 6.43 -11.16
C PHE A 83 2.23 6.52 -11.57
N ARG A 84 1.87 7.38 -12.53
CA ARG A 84 0.50 7.53 -13.05
C ARG A 84 0.03 6.27 -13.75
N ASP A 85 0.88 5.62 -14.53
CA ASP A 85 0.58 4.34 -15.18
C ASP A 85 0.34 3.25 -14.12
N GLY A 86 1.14 3.24 -13.06
CA GLY A 86 0.95 2.37 -11.90
C GLY A 86 -0.39 2.58 -11.20
N VAL A 87 -0.83 3.83 -11.02
CA VAL A 87 -2.16 4.16 -10.47
C VAL A 87 -3.28 3.60 -11.37
N ALA A 88 -3.17 3.76 -12.68
CA ALA A 88 -4.16 3.23 -13.62
C ALA A 88 -4.22 1.70 -13.59
N ALA A 89 -3.07 1.03 -13.51
CA ALA A 89 -2.99 -0.43 -13.36
C ALA A 89 -3.65 -0.88 -12.06
N ALA A 90 -3.35 -0.23 -10.93
CA ALA A 90 -3.91 -0.57 -9.63
C ALA A 90 -5.45 -0.41 -9.58
N ILE A 91 -5.97 0.65 -10.17
CA ILE A 91 -7.42 0.86 -10.30
C ILE A 91 -8.07 -0.29 -11.07
N ARG A 92 -7.45 -0.73 -12.18
CA ARG A 92 -7.98 -1.84 -12.98
C ARG A 92 -8.11 -3.12 -12.15
N TYR A 93 -7.07 -3.48 -11.38
CA TYR A 93 -7.10 -4.64 -10.49
C TYR A 93 -8.10 -4.47 -9.34
N ALA A 94 -8.10 -3.31 -8.69
CA ALA A 94 -9.02 -3.04 -7.59
C ALA A 94 -10.48 -3.17 -8.01
N ARG A 95 -10.86 -2.61 -9.15
CA ARG A 95 -12.22 -2.72 -9.71
C ARG A 95 -12.60 -4.18 -9.99
N ALA A 96 -11.72 -4.91 -10.64
CA ALA A 96 -11.96 -6.30 -11.02
C ALA A 96 -12.08 -7.23 -9.80
N LEU A 97 -11.28 -6.99 -8.75
CA LEU A 97 -11.25 -7.80 -7.54
C LEU A 97 -12.17 -7.28 -6.41
N GLY A 98 -12.90 -6.17 -6.65
CA GLY A 98 -13.82 -5.59 -5.66
C GLY A 98 -13.12 -4.89 -4.49
N ASN A 99 -11.84 -4.59 -4.59
CA ASN A 99 -11.06 -3.97 -3.53
C ASN A 99 -11.35 -2.46 -3.43
N LYS A 100 -11.39 -1.96 -2.20
CA LYS A 100 -11.71 -0.55 -1.89
C LYS A 100 -10.56 0.20 -1.21
N LYS A 101 -9.38 -0.39 -1.12
CA LYS A 101 -8.20 0.23 -0.49
C LYS A 101 -6.93 -0.12 -1.26
N ILE A 102 -6.15 0.88 -1.57
CA ILE A 102 -4.84 0.72 -2.18
C ILE A 102 -3.81 1.45 -1.32
N ASN A 103 -2.71 0.78 -0.96
CA ASN A 103 -1.59 1.40 -0.27
C ASN A 103 -0.53 1.87 -1.26
N CYS A 104 0.02 3.05 -1.02
CA CYS A 104 1.15 3.60 -1.75
C CYS A 104 2.41 3.52 -0.89
N LEU A 105 3.31 2.61 -1.23
CA LEU A 105 4.68 2.67 -0.74
C LEU A 105 5.36 3.91 -1.34
N VAL A 106 5.73 4.88 -0.51
CA VAL A 106 6.22 6.18 -1.01
C VAL A 106 7.59 6.10 -1.65
N GLY A 107 8.42 5.13 -1.24
CA GLY A 107 9.75 4.92 -1.78
C GLY A 107 10.87 5.26 -0.80
N LYS A 108 12.09 4.96 -1.24
CA LYS A 108 13.32 5.39 -0.56
C LYS A 108 13.67 6.81 -0.99
N THR A 109 14.26 7.58 -0.08
CA THR A 109 14.75 8.93 -0.40
C THR A 109 15.79 8.87 -1.52
N PRO A 110 15.51 9.44 -2.72
CA PRO A 110 16.44 9.37 -3.83
C PRO A 110 17.64 10.30 -3.62
N ALA A 111 18.82 9.88 -4.09
CA ALA A 111 20.00 10.75 -4.13
C ALA A 111 19.91 11.75 -5.30
N GLY A 112 20.58 12.88 -5.16
CA GLY A 112 20.71 13.88 -6.24
C GLY A 112 19.58 14.90 -6.35
N PHE A 113 18.60 14.87 -5.45
CA PHE A 113 17.49 15.83 -5.38
C PHE A 113 17.45 16.53 -4.04
N SER A 114 16.95 17.77 -4.01
CA SER A 114 16.73 18.47 -2.75
C SER A 114 15.49 17.93 -2.02
N SER A 115 15.41 18.14 -0.71
CA SER A 115 14.25 17.74 0.10
C SER A 115 12.97 18.38 -0.41
N GLU A 116 13.03 19.60 -0.91
CA GLU A 116 11.89 20.33 -1.47
C GLU A 116 11.40 19.70 -2.78
N GLN A 117 12.32 19.26 -3.64
CA GLN A 117 11.97 18.58 -4.90
C GLN A 117 11.28 17.24 -4.61
N ILE A 118 11.87 16.45 -3.71
CA ILE A 118 11.32 15.16 -3.28
C ILE A 118 9.92 15.34 -2.69
N HIS A 119 9.76 16.30 -1.78
CA HIS A 119 8.49 16.59 -1.14
C HIS A 119 7.43 17.06 -2.13
N ALA A 120 7.78 17.98 -3.03
CA ALA A 120 6.87 18.49 -4.05
C ALA A 120 6.38 17.36 -4.98
N THR A 121 7.29 16.51 -5.45
CA THR A 121 6.94 15.34 -6.28
C THR A 121 6.01 14.37 -5.52
N LEU A 122 6.35 14.07 -4.27
CA LEU A 122 5.53 13.15 -3.45
C LEU A 122 4.12 13.70 -3.23
N VAL A 123 3.98 14.97 -2.88
CA VAL A 123 2.69 15.64 -2.67
C VAL A 123 1.86 15.63 -3.97
N GLU A 124 2.46 15.97 -5.10
CA GLU A 124 1.78 15.97 -6.40
C GLU A 124 1.32 14.57 -6.82
N ASN A 125 2.18 13.57 -6.71
CA ASN A 125 1.87 12.19 -7.04
C ASN A 125 0.75 11.63 -6.13
N LEU A 126 0.82 11.84 -4.83
CA LEU A 126 -0.23 11.39 -3.91
C LEU A 126 -1.55 12.11 -4.15
N ARG A 127 -1.52 13.40 -4.45
CA ARG A 127 -2.73 14.17 -4.80
C ARG A 127 -3.37 13.63 -6.08
N TYR A 128 -2.56 13.34 -7.09
CA TYR A 128 -3.03 12.71 -8.32
C TYR A 128 -3.68 11.34 -8.02
N ALA A 129 -2.98 10.46 -7.33
CA ALA A 129 -3.46 9.11 -7.01
C ALA A 129 -4.75 9.15 -6.17
N ALA A 130 -4.80 9.99 -5.12
CA ALA A 130 -5.97 10.13 -4.27
C ALA A 130 -7.20 10.60 -5.05
N ASN A 131 -7.04 11.57 -5.95
CA ASN A 131 -8.14 12.06 -6.79
C ASN A 131 -8.61 11.01 -7.82
N MET A 132 -7.70 10.24 -8.40
CA MET A 132 -8.06 9.19 -9.35
C MET A 132 -8.79 8.04 -8.66
N LEU A 133 -8.31 7.60 -7.51
CA LEU A 133 -8.92 6.54 -6.70
C LEU A 133 -10.28 6.96 -6.12
N MET A 134 -10.43 8.23 -5.75
CA MET A 134 -11.70 8.78 -5.25
C MET A 134 -12.83 8.65 -6.28
N LYS A 135 -12.55 8.82 -7.57
CA LYS A 135 -13.53 8.66 -8.66
C LYS A 135 -14.06 7.23 -8.77
N GLU A 136 -13.31 6.25 -8.25
CA GLU A 136 -13.62 4.83 -8.29
C GLU A 136 -14.11 4.30 -6.92
N ASP A 137 -14.35 5.22 -5.97
CA ASP A 137 -14.71 4.86 -4.58
C ASP A 137 -13.67 3.92 -3.94
N ILE A 138 -12.38 4.21 -4.16
CA ILE A 138 -11.23 3.48 -3.62
C ILE A 138 -10.41 4.43 -2.76
N LEU A 139 -10.11 4.04 -1.53
CA LEU A 139 -9.33 4.81 -0.58
C LEU A 139 -7.82 4.63 -0.87
N LEU A 140 -7.08 5.73 -0.92
CA LEU A 140 -5.62 5.70 -0.94
C LEU A 140 -5.07 5.70 0.48
N LEU A 141 -4.11 4.80 0.74
CA LEU A 141 -3.38 4.73 1.99
C LEU A 141 -1.91 5.04 1.77
N ILE A 142 -1.25 5.57 2.79
CA ILE A 142 0.20 5.66 2.90
C ILE A 142 0.63 5.03 4.21
N GLU A 143 1.79 4.37 4.21
CA GLU A 143 2.28 3.59 5.34
C GLU A 143 3.64 4.08 5.79
N PRO A 144 3.77 4.56 7.03
CA PRO A 144 5.07 4.77 7.64
C PRO A 144 5.76 3.44 7.93
N ILE A 145 6.99 3.28 7.42
CA ILE A 145 7.77 2.04 7.52
C ILE A 145 9.04 2.30 8.32
N ASN A 146 9.40 1.37 9.20
CA ASN A 146 10.59 1.48 10.02
C ASN A 146 11.88 1.41 9.17
N HIS A 147 12.84 2.26 9.49
CA HIS A 147 14.12 2.34 8.78
C HIS A 147 15.09 1.18 9.07
N PHE A 148 14.79 0.35 10.06
CA PHE A 148 15.62 -0.82 10.39
C PHE A 148 15.44 -1.93 9.35
N ASP A 149 14.20 -2.13 8.87
CA ASP A 149 13.90 -3.15 7.87
C ASP A 149 14.08 -2.62 6.44
N ILE A 150 13.73 -1.33 6.21
CA ILE A 150 13.93 -0.68 4.93
C ILE A 150 14.76 0.60 5.13
N PRO A 151 16.10 0.48 5.16
CA PRO A 151 16.97 1.64 5.28
C PRO A 151 16.74 2.65 4.15
N GLY A 152 16.61 3.93 4.53
CA GLY A 152 16.38 5.02 3.58
C GLY A 152 14.92 5.19 3.13
N PHE A 153 13.97 4.43 3.68
CA PHE A 153 12.55 4.65 3.38
C PHE A 153 12.13 6.07 3.79
N HIS A 154 11.42 6.78 2.89
CA HIS A 154 11.22 8.22 3.02
C HIS A 154 10.20 8.59 4.12
N LEU A 155 9.16 7.77 4.29
CA LEU A 155 8.08 7.99 5.26
C LEU A 155 8.23 7.03 6.44
N THR A 156 8.67 7.52 7.60
CA THR A 156 9.06 6.65 8.72
C THR A 156 8.30 6.88 10.03
N GLY A 157 7.39 7.86 10.07
CA GLY A 157 6.69 8.19 11.31
C GLY A 157 5.28 8.76 11.10
N THR A 158 4.45 8.60 12.13
CA THR A 158 3.03 9.01 12.13
C THR A 158 2.87 10.51 11.88
N ARG A 159 3.63 11.36 12.58
CA ARG A 159 3.55 12.82 12.42
C ARG A 159 3.95 13.28 11.02
N GLN A 160 4.94 12.61 10.42
CA GLN A 160 5.34 12.87 9.05
C GLN A 160 4.20 12.53 8.07
N ALA A 161 3.52 11.38 8.29
CA ALA A 161 2.38 10.97 7.48
C ALA A 161 1.19 11.94 7.59
N LEU A 162 0.88 12.39 8.80
CA LEU A 162 -0.20 13.37 9.03
C LEU A 162 0.10 14.69 8.32
N LYS A 163 1.33 15.21 8.47
CA LYS A 163 1.74 16.42 7.76
C LYS A 163 1.64 16.24 6.24
N LEU A 164 2.05 15.10 5.71
CA LEU A 164 1.96 14.80 4.28
C LEU A 164 0.49 14.77 3.81
N ILE A 165 -0.43 14.21 4.60
CA ILE A 165 -1.87 14.24 4.30
C ILE A 165 -2.39 15.68 4.23
N ASP A 166 -2.00 16.52 5.17
CA ASP A 166 -2.36 17.95 5.18
C ASP A 166 -1.81 18.67 3.94
N ASP A 167 -0.55 18.43 3.57
CA ASP A 167 0.10 19.04 2.41
C ASP A 167 -0.55 18.56 1.08
N VAL A 168 -0.98 17.29 1.00
CA VAL A 168 -1.74 16.74 -0.13
C VAL A 168 -3.12 17.38 -0.24
N GLY A 169 -3.80 17.60 0.88
CA GLY A 169 -5.09 18.28 0.96
C GLY A 169 -6.24 17.51 0.29
N CYS A 170 -6.19 16.17 0.26
CA CYS A 170 -7.24 15.33 -0.30
C CYS A 170 -7.86 14.44 0.78
N CYS A 171 -9.18 14.49 0.95
CA CYS A 171 -9.90 13.72 1.97
C CYS A 171 -9.81 12.19 1.77
N ASN A 172 -9.46 11.76 0.55
CA ASN A 172 -9.35 10.34 0.16
C ASN A 172 -7.98 9.73 0.46
N LEU A 173 -7.09 10.44 1.15
CA LEU A 173 -5.79 9.94 1.60
C LEU A 173 -5.82 9.67 3.10
N LYS A 174 -5.43 8.45 3.52
CA LYS A 174 -5.41 8.04 4.94
C LYS A 174 -4.10 7.31 5.27
N ILE A 175 -3.86 7.03 6.55
CA ILE A 175 -2.72 6.25 7.02
C ILE A 175 -3.11 4.78 7.13
N GLN A 176 -2.27 3.90 6.59
CA GLN A 176 -2.16 2.51 7.03
C GLN A 176 -1.23 2.51 8.24
N TYR A 177 -1.83 2.41 9.43
CA TYR A 177 -1.07 2.39 10.69
C TYR A 177 -0.61 0.96 10.97
N ASP A 178 0.64 0.66 10.65
CA ASP A 178 1.25 -0.63 10.96
C ASP A 178 1.82 -0.62 12.37
N ILE A 179 1.24 -1.45 13.24
CA ILE A 179 1.63 -1.58 14.65
C ILE A 179 3.08 -2.02 14.80
N TYR A 180 3.56 -2.95 13.96
CA TYR A 180 4.93 -3.43 14.00
C TYR A 180 5.92 -2.31 13.66
N HIS A 181 5.68 -1.60 12.56
CA HIS A 181 6.54 -0.50 12.16
C HIS A 181 6.54 0.63 13.19
N MET A 182 5.37 1.04 13.67
CA MET A 182 5.27 2.15 14.63
C MET A 182 5.74 1.77 16.02
N GLN A 183 5.61 0.51 16.44
CA GLN A 183 6.23 0.06 17.69
C GLN A 183 7.75 0.17 17.63
N ARG A 184 8.37 -0.12 16.49
CA ARG A 184 9.83 0.00 16.32
C ARG A 184 10.32 1.44 16.23
N MET A 185 9.49 2.35 15.73
CA MET A 185 9.88 3.75 15.49
C MET A 185 9.50 4.70 16.60
N GLU A 186 8.30 4.57 17.17
CA GLU A 186 7.71 5.58 18.05
C GLU A 186 7.32 5.00 19.42
N GLY A 187 6.89 3.74 19.48
CA GLY A 187 6.24 3.18 20.66
C GLY A 187 4.89 3.84 20.94
N GLU A 188 4.45 3.85 22.23
CA GLU A 188 3.24 4.57 22.68
C GLU A 188 1.99 4.37 21.79
N LEU A 189 1.82 3.17 21.24
CA LEU A 189 0.82 2.85 20.19
C LEU A 189 -0.59 3.29 20.55
N THR A 190 -1.04 2.95 21.79
CA THR A 190 -2.40 3.28 22.26
C THR A 190 -2.61 4.79 22.32
N ASN A 191 -1.64 5.52 22.85
CA ASN A 191 -1.74 6.97 22.95
C ASN A 191 -1.79 7.61 21.57
N THR A 192 -0.94 7.16 20.63
CA THR A 192 -0.93 7.65 19.25
C THR A 192 -2.26 7.37 18.55
N MET A 193 -2.79 6.12 18.62
CA MET A 193 -4.06 5.76 17.97
C MET A 193 -5.29 6.44 18.59
N THR A 194 -5.22 6.90 19.83
CA THR A 194 -6.34 7.62 20.47
C THR A 194 -6.28 9.12 20.24
N GLN A 195 -5.11 9.65 19.93
CA GLN A 195 -4.91 11.08 19.65
C GLN A 195 -5.33 11.45 18.21
N TRP A 196 -5.15 10.55 17.25
CA TRP A 196 -5.36 10.77 15.82
C TRP A 196 -6.41 9.85 15.21
#